data_77c9df2841b922c79ece1c8310de5014
#
_entry.id   77c9df2841b922c79ece1c8310de5014
#
_cell.length_a   1.000
_cell.length_b   1.000
_cell.length_c   1.000
_cell.angle_alpha   90.00
_cell.angle_beta   90.00
_cell.angle_gamma   90.00
#
_symmetry.space_group_name_H-M   'P 1'
#
loop_
_entity.id
_entity.type
_entity.pdbx_description
1 polymer ?
#
loop_
_entity_poly.entity_id
_entity_poly.type
_entity_poly.pdbx_seq_one_letter_code
_entity_poly.pdbx_strand_id
1 'polypeptide(L)'
;SGARMILAGHRQARILRHVHRPLVMLRLVRTAARPLPTRQFAISTGKLLHRAHGDRSESRQELMFALLGRMRRADAALALAQATLAGSPHLRWQALRECLALDSALGLVALERMAADRADPLFGPASSLRAQLAAAYPQLGRKGHALCPA
;
A
#
# COMPACT_ATOMS: atom_id res chain seq x y z
N SER A 1 25.98 -12.30 -33.85
CA SER A 1 25.20 -11.05 -33.95
C SER A 1 24.34 -10.87 -32.71
N GLY A 2 24.50 -9.75 -31.98
CA GLY A 2 23.72 -9.43 -30.80
C GLY A 2 22.39 -8.81 -31.18
N ALA A 3 21.29 -9.29 -30.59
CA ALA A 3 19.99 -8.64 -30.72
C ALA A 3 19.84 -7.50 -29.70
N ARG A 4 19.37 -6.35 -30.14
CA ARG A 4 19.04 -5.21 -29.29
C ARG A 4 17.52 -5.10 -29.18
N MET A 5 17.02 -4.93 -27.94
CA MET A 5 15.61 -4.71 -27.68
C MET A 5 15.42 -3.52 -26.75
N ILE A 6 14.48 -2.65 -27.09
CA ILE A 6 14.06 -1.53 -26.23
C ILE A 6 12.72 -1.89 -25.65
N LEU A 7 12.60 -1.81 -24.31
CA LEU A 7 11.38 -2.13 -23.58
C LEU A 7 10.84 -0.87 -22.88
N ALA A 8 9.56 -0.61 -23.07
CA ALA A 8 8.83 0.35 -22.25
C ALA A 8 8.47 -0.31 -20.91
N GLY A 9 9.32 -0.16 -19.89
CA GLY A 9 9.27 -0.91 -18.63
C GLY A 9 7.96 -0.77 -17.84
N HIS A 10 7.12 0.22 -18.14
CA HIS A 10 5.80 0.39 -17.52
C HIS A 10 4.68 -0.41 -18.24
N ARG A 11 4.94 -0.89 -19.46
CA ARG A 11 3.96 -1.60 -20.31
C ARG A 11 4.41 -2.98 -20.74
N GLN A 12 5.72 -3.24 -20.74
CA GLN A 12 6.30 -4.44 -21.31
C GLN A 12 7.22 -5.12 -20.30
N ALA A 13 7.16 -6.45 -20.26
CA ALA A 13 8.08 -7.27 -19.51
C ALA A 13 8.70 -8.31 -20.45
N ARG A 14 9.95 -8.69 -20.16
CA ARG A 14 10.65 -9.76 -20.87
C ARG A 14 10.67 -11.00 -20.00
N ILE A 15 10.28 -12.13 -20.60
CA ILE A 15 10.34 -13.44 -19.98
C ILE A 15 11.31 -14.30 -20.77
N LEU A 16 12.32 -14.85 -20.09
CA LEU A 16 13.23 -15.86 -20.66
C LEU A 16 12.62 -17.22 -20.32
N ARG A 17 12.14 -17.92 -21.34
CA ARG A 17 11.51 -19.25 -21.14
C ARG A 17 12.51 -20.41 -21.23
N HIS A 18 13.40 -20.34 -22.23
CA HIS A 18 14.39 -21.37 -22.47
C HIS A 18 15.74 -20.76 -22.85
N VAL A 19 16.81 -21.28 -22.26
CA VAL A 19 18.17 -20.88 -22.55
C VAL A 19 18.96 -22.16 -22.94
N HIS A 20 19.19 -22.33 -24.23
CA HIS A 20 19.86 -23.53 -24.76
C HIS A 20 21.40 -23.40 -24.83
N ARG A 21 21.92 -22.16 -24.67
CA ARG A 21 23.36 -21.88 -24.73
C ARG A 21 23.67 -20.77 -23.71
N PRO A 22 24.91 -20.63 -23.25
CA PRO A 22 25.31 -19.49 -22.41
C PRO A 22 24.86 -18.17 -23.01
N LEU A 23 24.15 -17.38 -22.21
CA LEU A 23 23.59 -16.09 -22.59
C LEU A 23 24.22 -14.98 -21.74
N VAL A 24 24.84 -14.02 -22.41
CA VAL A 24 25.29 -12.77 -21.78
C VAL A 24 24.29 -11.68 -22.18
N MET A 25 23.75 -11.00 -21.18
CA MET A 25 22.76 -9.94 -21.38
C MET A 25 23.21 -8.67 -20.66
N LEU A 26 23.38 -7.60 -21.42
CA LEU A 26 23.60 -6.27 -20.87
C LEU A 26 22.27 -5.54 -20.77
N ARG A 27 21.95 -5.07 -19.58
CA ARG A 27 20.74 -4.30 -19.30
C ARG A 27 21.09 -2.85 -18.95
N LEU A 28 20.70 -1.91 -19.82
CA LEU A 28 20.76 -0.50 -19.53
C LEU A 28 19.37 -0.02 -19.09
N VAL A 29 19.31 0.65 -17.94
CA VAL A 29 18.05 1.12 -17.35
C VAL A 29 18.13 2.61 -17.16
N ARG A 30 17.16 3.33 -17.71
CA ARG A 30 16.94 4.74 -17.38
C ARG A 30 15.87 4.83 -16.30
N THR A 31 16.22 5.36 -15.15
CA THR A 31 15.26 5.63 -14.09
C THR A 31 14.48 6.90 -14.42
N ALA A 32 13.15 6.82 -14.34
CA ALA A 32 12.29 7.99 -14.51
C ALA A 32 12.42 8.93 -13.30
N ALA A 33 12.29 10.23 -13.52
CA ALA A 33 12.27 11.23 -12.45
C ALA A 33 11.10 10.98 -11.45
N ARG A 34 10.00 10.43 -11.97
CA ARG A 34 8.86 9.96 -11.16
C ARG A 34 8.64 8.48 -11.46
N PRO A 35 9.26 7.57 -10.70
CA PRO A 35 9.15 6.15 -10.96
C PRO A 35 7.72 5.68 -10.65
N LEU A 36 7.17 4.88 -11.55
CA LEU A 36 5.90 4.20 -11.33
C LEU A 36 6.07 3.03 -10.36
N PRO A 37 5.02 2.64 -9.65
CA PRO A 37 5.06 1.48 -8.76
C PRO A 37 5.55 0.23 -9.47
N THR A 38 6.45 -0.50 -8.83
CA THR A 38 6.88 -1.82 -9.28
C THR A 38 5.74 -2.80 -9.09
N ARG A 39 5.49 -3.64 -10.09
CA ARG A 39 4.43 -4.64 -10.08
C ARG A 39 5.00 -6.00 -10.35
N GLN A 40 4.59 -6.99 -9.58
CA GLN A 40 4.92 -8.39 -9.77
C GLN A 40 3.67 -9.16 -10.19
N PHE A 41 3.78 -9.95 -11.23
CA PHE A 41 2.68 -10.74 -11.77
C PHE A 41 3.02 -12.22 -11.75
N ALA A 42 2.01 -13.06 -11.54
CA ALA A 42 2.14 -14.49 -11.77
C ALA A 42 2.33 -14.76 -13.28
N ILE A 43 3.38 -15.47 -13.64
CA ILE A 43 3.71 -15.73 -15.06
C ILE A 43 2.62 -16.56 -15.74
N SER A 44 2.02 -17.51 -15.02
CA SER A 44 1.02 -18.43 -15.55
C SER A 44 -0.34 -17.80 -15.82
N THR A 45 -0.76 -16.85 -14.96
CA THR A 45 -2.13 -16.31 -14.98
C THR A 45 -2.20 -14.81 -15.31
N GLY A 46 -1.07 -14.11 -15.31
CA GLY A 46 -1.03 -12.66 -15.42
C GLY A 46 -1.60 -11.92 -14.19
N LYS A 47 -1.96 -12.65 -13.13
CA LYS A 47 -2.51 -12.04 -11.91
C LYS A 47 -1.47 -11.18 -11.20
N LEU A 48 -1.86 -9.98 -10.79
CA LEU A 48 -1.02 -9.13 -9.95
C LEU A 48 -0.83 -9.78 -8.57
N LEU A 49 0.43 -10.08 -8.22
CA LEU A 49 0.81 -10.69 -6.94
C LEU A 49 1.21 -9.63 -5.92
N HIS A 50 1.99 -8.64 -6.36
CA HIS A 50 2.54 -7.62 -5.48
C HIS A 50 2.70 -6.30 -6.22
N ARG A 51 2.55 -5.20 -5.48
CA ARG A 51 2.80 -3.84 -5.93
C ARG A 51 3.60 -3.13 -4.86
N ALA A 52 4.78 -2.63 -5.21
CA ALA A 52 5.63 -1.84 -4.33
C ALA A 52 5.74 -0.41 -4.86
N HIS A 53 5.99 0.53 -3.98
CA HIS A 53 6.19 1.93 -4.37
C HIS A 53 7.40 2.08 -5.30
N GLY A 54 7.33 3.03 -6.23
CA GLY A 54 8.45 3.36 -7.11
C GLY A 54 9.52 4.19 -6.38
N ASP A 55 9.13 4.93 -5.36
CA ASP A 55 10.04 5.72 -4.51
C ASP A 55 10.67 4.85 -3.42
N ARG A 56 12.00 4.94 -3.31
CA ARG A 56 12.78 4.20 -2.31
C ARG A 56 12.43 4.63 -0.88
N SER A 57 12.14 5.91 -0.66
CA SER A 57 11.75 6.44 0.64
C SER A 57 10.42 5.87 1.09
N GLU A 58 9.41 5.92 0.22
CA GLU A 58 8.08 5.36 0.52
C GLU A 58 8.13 3.84 0.68
N SER A 59 8.92 3.12 -0.11
CA SER A 59 9.11 1.67 0.06
C SER A 59 9.71 1.32 1.42
N ARG A 60 10.64 2.14 1.93
CA ARG A 60 11.20 1.94 3.28
C ARG A 60 10.16 2.20 4.36
N GLN A 61 9.36 3.27 4.22
CA GLN A 61 8.29 3.57 5.17
C GLN A 61 7.22 2.49 5.18
N GLU A 62 6.84 1.98 4.01
CA GLU A 62 5.91 0.85 3.88
C GLU A 62 6.42 -0.38 4.64
N LEU A 63 7.71 -0.72 4.44
CA LEU A 63 8.34 -1.84 5.15
C LEU A 63 8.38 -1.60 6.66
N MET A 64 8.69 -0.38 7.11
CA MET A 64 8.70 -0.03 8.53
C MET A 64 7.30 -0.17 9.14
N PHE A 65 6.25 0.31 8.49
CA PHE A 65 4.88 0.16 8.97
C PHE A 65 4.49 -1.32 9.10
N ALA A 66 4.75 -2.11 8.07
CA ALA A 66 4.49 -3.54 8.10
C ALA A 66 5.29 -4.25 9.22
N LEU A 67 6.53 -3.86 9.47
CA LEU A 67 7.36 -4.42 10.53
C LEU A 67 6.79 -4.07 11.92
N LEU A 68 6.42 -2.81 12.16
CA LEU A 68 5.81 -2.37 13.42
C LEU A 68 4.52 -3.14 13.72
N GLY A 69 3.68 -3.34 12.70
CA GLY A 69 2.46 -4.14 12.82
C GLY A 69 2.75 -5.60 13.17
N ARG A 70 3.70 -6.23 12.48
CA ARG A 70 4.11 -7.62 12.76
C ARG A 70 4.74 -7.80 14.14
N MET A 71 5.49 -6.82 14.60
CA MET A 71 6.08 -6.80 15.94
C MET A 71 5.04 -6.47 17.04
N ARG A 72 3.81 -6.14 16.66
CA ARG A 72 2.73 -5.71 17.56
C ARG A 72 3.15 -4.57 18.50
N ARG A 73 3.86 -3.57 17.95
CA ARG A 73 4.32 -2.39 18.69
C ARG A 73 3.16 -1.42 18.89
N ALA A 74 2.37 -1.63 19.95
CA ALA A 74 1.22 -0.79 20.28
C ALA A 74 1.59 0.69 20.47
N ASP A 75 2.79 0.97 20.97
CA ASP A 75 3.35 2.32 21.12
C ASP A 75 3.54 3.06 19.77
N ALA A 76 3.59 2.34 18.65
CA ALA A 76 3.66 2.92 17.31
C ALA A 76 2.29 3.34 16.74
N ALA A 77 1.17 2.99 17.39
CA ALA A 77 -0.17 3.24 16.85
C ALA A 77 -0.44 4.72 16.57
N LEU A 78 -0.01 5.61 17.47
CA LEU A 78 -0.18 7.06 17.28
C LEU A 78 0.63 7.58 16.08
N ALA A 79 1.88 7.12 15.91
CA ALA A 79 2.71 7.49 14.76
C ALA A 79 2.11 6.99 13.44
N LEU A 80 1.54 5.77 13.43
CA LEU A 80 0.83 5.22 12.28
C LEU A 80 -0.45 6.01 11.98
N ALA A 81 -1.22 6.41 13.00
CA ALA A 81 -2.38 7.28 12.81
C ALA A 81 -1.99 8.62 12.19
N GLN A 82 -0.89 9.23 12.62
CA GLN A 82 -0.35 10.44 12.01
C GLN A 82 0.13 10.22 10.57
N ALA A 83 0.75 9.08 10.27
CA ALA A 83 1.19 8.73 8.92
C ALA A 83 0.02 8.55 7.93
N THR A 84 -1.21 8.41 8.41
CA THR A 84 -2.40 8.43 7.54
C THR A 84 -2.72 9.80 6.95
N LEU A 85 -2.11 10.89 7.44
CA LEU A 85 -2.41 12.26 7.01
C LEU A 85 -1.64 12.71 5.78
N ALA A 86 -0.44 12.17 5.56
CA ALA A 86 0.46 12.63 4.51
C ALA A 86 1.12 11.47 3.78
N GLY A 87 1.63 11.73 2.58
CA GLY A 87 2.25 10.73 1.72
C GLY A 87 1.31 10.23 0.61
N SER A 88 1.77 9.23 -0.11
CA SER A 88 0.97 8.64 -1.18
C SER A 88 -0.26 7.91 -0.63
N PRO A 89 -1.35 7.79 -1.42
CA PRO A 89 -2.52 7.03 -1.01
C PRO A 89 -2.19 5.60 -0.58
N HIS A 90 -1.23 4.95 -1.23
CA HIS A 90 -0.82 3.60 -0.88
C HIS A 90 -0.17 3.53 0.51
N LEU A 91 0.76 4.44 0.80
CA LEU A 91 1.45 4.51 2.09
C LEU A 91 0.47 4.83 3.23
N ARG A 92 -0.41 5.81 3.01
CA ARG A 92 -1.47 6.19 3.96
C ARG A 92 -2.42 5.01 4.25
N TRP A 93 -2.77 4.24 3.22
CA TRP A 93 -3.60 3.06 3.37
C TRP A 93 -2.90 1.96 4.17
N GLN A 94 -1.60 1.74 3.93
CA GLN A 94 -0.81 0.79 4.72
C GLN A 94 -0.73 1.22 6.18
N ALA A 95 -0.46 2.50 6.45
CA ALA A 95 -0.43 3.06 7.80
C ALA A 95 -1.77 2.84 8.53
N LEU A 96 -2.90 3.07 7.85
CA LEU A 96 -4.23 2.82 8.40
C LEU A 96 -4.43 1.35 8.78
N ARG A 97 -4.05 0.42 7.90
CA ARG A 97 -4.19 -1.02 8.17
C ARG A 97 -3.42 -1.46 9.41
N GLU A 98 -2.16 -1.03 9.50
CA GLU A 98 -1.33 -1.37 10.66
C GLU A 98 -1.81 -0.66 11.94
N CYS A 99 -2.29 0.58 11.84
CA CYS A 99 -2.91 1.29 12.95
C CYS A 99 -4.15 0.56 13.48
N LEU A 100 -5.07 0.15 12.60
CA LEU A 100 -6.26 -0.63 12.97
C LEU A 100 -5.91 -1.95 13.65
N ALA A 101 -4.82 -2.60 13.24
CA ALA A 101 -4.37 -3.85 13.83
C ALA A 101 -3.72 -3.66 15.21
N LEU A 102 -3.07 -2.53 15.47
CA LEU A 102 -2.39 -2.24 16.74
C LEU A 102 -3.30 -1.55 17.76
N ASP A 103 -4.10 -0.60 17.31
CA ASP A 103 -5.08 0.16 18.10
C ASP A 103 -6.30 0.45 17.25
N SER A 104 -7.36 -0.33 17.47
CA SER A 104 -8.60 -0.20 16.70
C SER A 104 -9.30 1.15 16.92
N ALA A 105 -9.17 1.76 18.10
CA ALA A 105 -9.83 3.03 18.39
C ALA A 105 -9.18 4.16 17.58
N LEU A 106 -7.85 4.28 17.62
CA LEU A 106 -7.10 5.24 16.80
C LEU A 106 -7.28 4.98 15.31
N GLY A 107 -7.26 3.71 14.91
CA GLY A 107 -7.44 3.31 13.51
C GLY A 107 -8.83 3.66 12.98
N LEU A 108 -9.89 3.51 13.78
CA LEU A 108 -11.26 3.89 13.39
C LEU A 108 -11.40 5.40 13.23
N VAL A 109 -10.82 6.21 14.12
CA VAL A 109 -10.79 7.67 13.97
C VAL A 109 -10.10 8.09 12.66
N ALA A 110 -8.97 7.45 12.33
CA ALA A 110 -8.27 7.73 11.07
C ALA A 110 -9.10 7.30 9.85
N LEU A 111 -9.77 6.14 9.92
CA LEU A 111 -10.67 5.63 8.89
C LEU A 111 -11.86 6.56 8.65
N GLU A 112 -12.52 7.02 9.72
CA GLU A 112 -13.66 7.92 9.64
C GLU A 112 -13.28 9.24 8.97
N ARG A 113 -12.12 9.80 9.32
CA ARG A 113 -11.59 11.01 8.68
C ARG A 113 -11.38 10.82 7.18
N MET A 114 -10.76 9.70 6.76
CA MET A 114 -10.57 9.40 5.33
C MET A 114 -11.91 9.19 4.62
N ALA A 115 -12.88 8.59 5.29
CA ALA A 115 -14.22 8.34 4.74
C ALA A 115 -15.14 9.57 4.75
N ALA A 116 -14.76 10.66 5.40
CA ALA A 116 -15.50 11.92 5.42
C ALA A 116 -15.07 12.87 4.30
N ASP A 117 -13.82 12.81 3.87
CA ASP A 117 -13.27 13.69 2.84
C ASP A 117 -13.48 13.13 1.43
N ARG A 118 -14.49 13.65 0.72
CA ARG A 118 -14.81 13.22 -0.66
C ARG A 118 -13.72 13.56 -1.68
N ALA A 119 -12.84 14.52 -1.37
CA ALA A 119 -11.73 14.89 -2.23
C ALA A 119 -10.52 13.95 -2.04
N ASP A 120 -10.48 13.17 -0.96
CA ASP A 120 -9.42 12.22 -0.70
C ASP A 120 -9.48 11.04 -1.70
N PRO A 121 -8.38 10.70 -2.40
CA PRO A 121 -8.31 9.52 -3.24
C PRO A 121 -8.69 8.20 -2.54
N LEU A 122 -8.61 8.18 -1.21
CA LEU A 122 -8.96 7.02 -0.38
C LEU A 122 -10.42 7.04 0.12
N PHE A 123 -11.22 8.05 -0.22
CA PHE A 123 -12.63 8.15 0.18
C PHE A 123 -13.42 6.87 -0.12
N GLY A 124 -13.37 6.38 -1.36
CA GLY A 124 -14.09 5.18 -1.78
C GLY A 124 -13.70 3.93 -0.99
N PRO A 125 -12.40 3.55 -0.99
CA PRO A 125 -11.91 2.44 -0.18
C PRO A 125 -12.21 2.57 1.32
N ALA A 126 -12.05 3.78 1.90
CA ALA A 126 -12.30 4.02 3.31
C ALA A 126 -13.78 3.87 3.67
N SER A 127 -14.68 4.44 2.85
CA SER A 127 -16.13 4.30 3.03
C SER A 127 -16.57 2.85 2.93
N SER A 128 -16.02 2.09 1.99
CA SER A 128 -16.29 0.66 1.84
C SER A 128 -15.82 -0.13 3.07
N LEU A 129 -14.60 0.09 3.53
CA LEU A 129 -14.06 -0.58 4.72
C LEU A 129 -14.88 -0.23 5.96
N ARG A 130 -15.25 1.04 6.15
CA ARG A 130 -16.12 1.47 7.25
C ARG A 130 -17.46 0.74 7.26
N ALA A 131 -18.10 0.64 6.09
CA ALA A 131 -19.37 -0.08 5.96
C ALA A 131 -19.23 -1.59 6.29
N GLN A 132 -18.15 -2.23 5.82
CA GLN A 132 -17.85 -3.62 6.14
C GLN A 132 -17.61 -3.83 7.65
N LEU A 133 -16.86 -2.95 8.29
CA LEU A 133 -16.62 -3.02 9.73
C LEU A 133 -17.90 -2.80 10.54
N ALA A 134 -18.75 -1.85 10.15
CA ALA A 134 -20.04 -1.61 10.81
C ALA A 134 -20.99 -2.82 10.67
N ALA A 135 -20.99 -3.50 9.53
CA ALA A 135 -21.77 -4.70 9.31
C ALA A 135 -21.24 -5.89 10.11
N ALA A 136 -19.91 -6.09 10.16
CA ALA A 136 -19.30 -7.19 10.87
C ALA A 136 -19.29 -6.98 12.40
N TYR A 137 -19.25 -5.74 12.86
CA TYR A 137 -19.12 -5.35 14.27
C TYR A 137 -20.10 -4.24 14.64
N PRO A 138 -21.41 -4.51 14.78
CA PRO A 138 -22.43 -3.49 15.06
C PRO A 138 -22.17 -2.65 16.32
N GLN A 139 -21.43 -3.22 17.27
CA GLN A 139 -21.04 -2.51 18.51
C GLN A 139 -20.07 -1.35 18.27
N LEU A 140 -19.33 -1.31 17.15
CA LEU A 140 -18.42 -0.20 16.84
C LEU A 140 -19.20 1.06 16.46
N GLY A 141 -20.37 0.93 15.83
CA GLY A 141 -21.25 2.04 15.46
C GLY A 141 -21.89 2.74 16.68
N ARG A 142 -21.98 2.08 17.82
CA ARG A 142 -22.58 2.65 19.04
C ARG A 142 -21.59 3.47 19.88
N LYS A 143 -20.30 3.29 19.74
CA LYS A 143 -19.27 4.01 20.52
C LYS A 143 -18.95 5.41 19.97
N GLY A 144 -19.35 5.74 18.76
CA GLY A 144 -19.12 7.06 18.16
C GLY A 144 -19.91 8.22 18.80
N HIS A 145 -20.88 7.94 19.67
CA HIS A 145 -21.70 8.96 20.33
C HIS A 145 -21.35 9.23 21.81
N ALA A 146 -20.35 8.54 22.37
CA ALA A 146 -20.05 8.59 23.82
C ALA A 146 -18.71 9.28 24.17
N LEU A 147 -18.09 10.02 23.25
CA LEU A 147 -16.84 10.76 23.54
C LEU A 147 -17.04 12.28 23.35
N CYS A 148 -18.04 12.85 24.00
CA CYS A 148 -18.05 14.25 24.44
C CYS A 148 -18.29 14.26 25.94
N PRO A 149 -17.27 14.32 26.82
CA PRO A 149 -17.44 14.91 28.13
C PRO A 149 -17.43 16.43 27.96
N ALA A 150 -18.45 17.05 28.55
CA ALA A 150 -18.55 18.49 28.72
C ALA A 150 -17.34 19.08 29.47
#